data_8465ade0b678f791c94fbcdda595cf89
#
_entry.id   8465ade0b678f791c94fbcdda595cf89
#
_cell.length_a   1.000
_cell.length_b   1.000
_cell.length_c   1.000
_cell.angle_alpha   90.00
_cell.angle_beta   90.00
_cell.angle_gamma   90.00
#
_symmetry.space_group_name_H-M   'P 1'
#
loop_
_entity.id
_entity.type
_entity.pdbx_description
1 polymer ?
#
loop_
_entity_poly.entity_id
_entity_poly.type
_entity_poly.pdbx_seq_one_letter_code
_entity_poly.pdbx_strand_id
1 'polypeptide(L)'
;MEIQSLLAATPTLPPPRPRRTLKTVRPNVLCRWRDSDNRALARKIIRQWKQDRGFDQKDSDAACAALVQDLSRKRMPHLAQELLLEMKSEGFLPGNSTLSALMLCYAGNGLLQQAQAIWEEIINSSFVPSIQIVSELFDAYGKMEQFDDVAKIVDQVSSRDFNLLPEVYSLAISCFGKGGQLELMENTLKKMVSRGYIIDSSTGNAFIRYYSIFGSLREMENAYGRLKRSRLLLEKEGIRAISFAYIKERKFYKLGEFLRDVGLARTNVGNLIWNLLLLSYAANFKMKTLQREFVRMVEAGFHPDLNTFNIRCLAFSRMSLLWDLHLSLEHMRHEQISPDLVTYGCFVDAYIDKGLGRNLNFALNKMNLDDSPLLLTDPFVFEALGKGDFQSSSEAFLEFKSPREWNYRKLIAVYLKKQCRQDQIFWNY
;
A
#
# COMPACT_ATOMS: atom_id res chain seq x y z
N MET A 1 -6.89 0.15 -8.54
CA MET A 1 -6.12 1.41 -8.55
C MET A 1 -5.36 1.68 -7.23
N GLU A 2 -5.86 1.26 -6.07
CA GLU A 2 -5.16 1.44 -4.77
C GLU A 2 -3.89 0.60 -4.58
N ILE A 3 -3.74 -0.52 -5.28
CA ILE A 3 -2.55 -1.39 -5.18
C ILE A 3 -1.33 -0.77 -5.87
N GLN A 4 -1.53 0.07 -6.89
CA GLN A 4 -0.42 0.77 -7.55
C GLN A 4 0.19 1.87 -6.65
N SER A 5 -0.58 2.45 -5.73
CA SER A 5 -0.05 3.43 -4.78
C SER A 5 0.77 2.80 -3.65
N LEU A 6 0.49 1.57 -3.27
CA LEU A 6 1.25 0.83 -2.24
C LEU A 6 2.57 0.24 -2.76
N LEU A 7 2.65 -0.06 -4.07
CA LEU A 7 3.88 -0.53 -4.72
C LEU A 7 4.77 0.63 -5.21
N ALA A 8 4.19 1.81 -5.42
CA ALA A 8 4.95 3.01 -5.78
C ALA A 8 5.68 3.66 -4.58
N ALA A 9 5.36 3.25 -3.36
CA ALA A 9 5.97 3.73 -2.13
C ALA A 9 6.91 2.68 -1.50
N THR A 10 7.83 2.10 -2.27
CA THR A 10 9.05 1.59 -1.67
C THR A 10 10.01 2.77 -1.53
N PRO A 11 10.18 3.35 -0.32
CA PRO A 11 11.29 4.24 -0.12
C PRO A 11 12.55 3.38 -0.19
N THR A 12 13.40 3.63 -1.19
CA THR A 12 14.83 3.35 -1.04
C THR A 12 15.24 4.09 0.22
N LEU A 13 15.48 3.37 1.31
CA LEU A 13 16.03 3.93 2.52
C LEU A 13 17.35 4.62 2.16
N PRO A 14 17.47 5.93 2.32
CA PRO A 14 18.75 6.57 2.32
C PRO A 14 19.54 6.07 3.54
N PRO A 15 20.89 6.02 3.48
CA PRO A 15 21.72 5.66 4.63
C PRO A 15 21.39 6.57 5.82
N PRO A 16 21.52 6.09 7.07
CA PRO A 16 21.18 6.87 8.26
C PRO A 16 21.97 8.18 8.25
N ARG A 17 21.26 9.29 8.10
CA ARG A 17 21.85 10.62 8.23
C ARG A 17 22.22 10.84 9.69
N PRO A 18 23.39 11.45 9.98
CA PRO A 18 23.76 11.80 11.34
C PRO A 18 22.69 12.71 11.96
N ARG A 19 22.35 12.43 13.23
CA ARG A 19 21.42 13.24 14.02
C ARG A 19 21.81 14.71 13.93
N ARG A 20 21.08 15.47 13.14
CA ARG A 20 21.12 16.93 13.20
C ARG A 20 20.34 17.35 14.44
N THR A 21 21.05 17.91 15.41
CA THR A 21 20.50 18.69 16.49
C THR A 21 19.41 19.62 15.95
N LEU A 22 18.21 19.50 16.50
CA LEU A 22 17.08 20.39 16.25
C LEU A 22 17.53 21.83 16.51
N LYS A 23 17.92 22.52 15.46
CA LYS A 23 17.88 23.98 15.47
C LYS A 23 16.41 24.35 15.50
N THR A 24 15.99 24.99 16.56
CA THR A 24 14.70 25.67 16.69
C THR A 24 14.36 26.34 15.37
N VAL A 25 13.42 25.72 14.64
CA VAL A 25 12.82 26.33 13.46
C VAL A 25 12.03 27.52 13.98
N ARG A 26 12.54 28.69 13.73
CA ARG A 26 11.77 29.93 13.92
C ARG A 26 10.46 29.73 13.13
N PRO A 27 9.29 30.05 13.74
CA PRO A 27 8.04 29.96 12.99
C PRO A 27 8.17 30.87 11.78
N ASN A 28 8.18 30.25 10.63
CA ASN A 28 8.29 30.94 9.34
C ASN A 28 7.10 31.88 9.21
N VAL A 29 7.43 33.14 8.99
CA VAL A 29 6.61 34.27 8.59
C VAL A 29 5.93 33.93 7.23
N LEU A 30 4.93 33.08 7.25
CA LEU A 30 4.00 32.87 6.14
C LEU A 30 2.58 33.03 6.69
N CYS A 31 1.97 34.15 6.27
CA CYS A 31 0.61 34.58 6.56
C CYS A 31 0.42 35.23 7.96
N ARG A 32 1.01 36.38 8.19
CA ARG A 32 0.33 37.44 8.92
C ARG A 32 -0.87 37.94 8.09
N TRP A 33 -1.87 37.12 7.94
CA TRP A 33 -3.21 37.66 7.77
C TRP A 33 -3.55 38.28 9.13
N ARG A 34 -3.79 39.59 9.16
CA ARG A 34 -4.06 40.27 10.39
C ARG A 34 -5.28 39.66 11.04
N ASP A 35 -5.20 39.31 12.34
CA ASP A 35 -6.35 38.73 13.07
C ASP A 35 -7.62 39.57 12.93
N SER A 36 -7.46 40.90 12.70
CA SER A 36 -8.57 41.80 12.37
C SER A 36 -9.34 41.45 11.12
N ASP A 37 -8.68 40.91 10.08
CA ASP A 37 -9.32 40.59 8.80
C ASP A 37 -10.13 39.30 8.90
N ASN A 38 -9.63 38.33 9.65
CA ASN A 38 -10.31 37.08 9.92
C ASN A 38 -11.58 37.29 10.74
N ARG A 39 -11.54 38.16 11.77
CA ARG A 39 -12.71 38.53 12.56
C ARG A 39 -13.76 39.27 11.74
N ALA A 40 -13.35 40.20 10.89
CA ALA A 40 -14.26 40.91 10.02
C ALA A 40 -14.95 39.96 9.02
N LEU A 41 -14.20 38.98 8.47
CA LEU A 41 -14.74 37.97 7.58
C LEU A 41 -15.68 37.01 8.30
N ALA A 42 -15.32 36.54 9.50
CA ALA A 42 -16.17 35.71 10.34
C ALA A 42 -17.52 36.38 10.64
N ARG A 43 -17.48 37.65 11.07
CA ARG A 43 -18.69 38.46 11.30
C ARG A 43 -19.54 38.64 10.05
N LYS A 44 -18.90 38.82 8.89
CA LYS A 44 -19.62 38.94 7.61
C LYS A 44 -20.33 37.61 7.28
N ILE A 45 -19.67 36.49 7.43
CA ILE A 45 -20.22 35.15 7.20
C ILE A 45 -21.42 34.91 8.13
N ILE A 46 -21.28 35.22 9.44
CA ILE A 46 -22.34 35.02 10.42
C ILE A 46 -23.55 35.93 10.12
N ARG A 47 -23.32 37.21 9.74
CA ARG A 47 -24.40 38.12 9.36
C ARG A 47 -25.16 37.63 8.12
N GLN A 48 -24.45 37.19 7.07
CA GLN A 48 -25.09 36.61 5.89
C GLN A 48 -25.90 35.36 6.26
N TRP A 49 -25.33 34.51 7.09
CA TRP A 49 -25.97 33.29 7.52
C TRP A 49 -27.23 33.55 8.36
N LYS A 50 -27.24 34.59 9.25
CA LYS A 50 -28.41 35.04 9.99
C LYS A 50 -29.54 35.58 9.05
N GLN A 51 -29.16 36.15 7.94
CA GLN A 51 -30.13 36.69 6.96
C GLN A 51 -30.77 35.61 6.10
N ASP A 52 -30.01 34.56 5.78
CA ASP A 52 -30.47 33.55 4.81
C ASP A 52 -31.24 32.38 5.46
N ARG A 53 -31.14 32.16 6.73
CA ARG A 53 -31.79 31.03 7.42
C ARG A 53 -32.26 31.42 8.81
N GLY A 54 -33.58 31.36 9.06
CA GLY A 54 -34.16 31.56 10.41
C GLY A 54 -33.51 30.57 11.42
N PHE A 55 -33.31 31.06 12.65
CA PHE A 55 -32.61 30.36 13.71
C PHE A 55 -33.38 29.14 14.25
N ASP A 56 -33.10 27.95 13.72
CA ASP A 56 -33.42 26.68 14.42
C ASP A 56 -32.11 26.01 14.86
N GLN A 57 -31.99 25.61 16.14
CA GLN A 57 -30.76 25.23 16.76
C GLN A 57 -30.12 23.94 16.17
N LYS A 58 -30.95 23.03 15.64
CA LYS A 58 -30.46 21.79 14.99
C LYS A 58 -29.96 22.00 13.57
N ASP A 59 -30.64 22.79 12.79
CA ASP A 59 -30.25 23.11 11.42
C ASP A 59 -29.00 23.99 11.41
N SER A 60 -28.80 24.75 12.49
CA SER A 60 -27.65 25.63 12.63
C SER A 60 -26.35 24.85 12.96
N ASP A 61 -26.38 23.77 13.74
CA ASP A 61 -25.18 22.96 14.04
C ASP A 61 -24.65 22.28 12.79
N ALA A 62 -25.54 21.68 11.98
CA ALA A 62 -25.14 21.04 10.73
C ALA A 62 -24.57 22.06 9.71
N ALA A 63 -25.17 23.24 9.62
CA ALA A 63 -24.69 24.29 8.72
C ALA A 63 -23.32 24.84 9.18
N CYS A 64 -23.08 24.98 10.49
CA CYS A 64 -21.78 25.35 11.05
C CYS A 64 -20.72 24.29 10.79
N ALA A 65 -21.05 23.03 11.00
CA ALA A 65 -20.15 21.91 10.71
C ALA A 65 -19.73 21.95 9.22
N ALA A 66 -20.69 22.17 8.29
CA ALA A 66 -20.39 22.29 6.87
C ALA A 66 -19.45 23.47 6.56
N LEU A 67 -19.66 24.62 7.17
CA LEU A 67 -18.78 25.79 7.04
C LEU A 67 -17.37 25.49 7.54
N VAL A 68 -17.24 24.88 8.71
CA VAL A 68 -15.94 24.49 9.28
C VAL A 68 -15.23 23.49 8.36
N GLN A 69 -15.95 22.51 7.79
CA GLN A 69 -15.38 21.57 6.82
C GLN A 69 -14.88 22.28 5.55
N ASP A 70 -15.60 23.28 5.07
CA ASP A 70 -15.18 24.06 3.89
C ASP A 70 -13.92 24.89 4.19
N LEU A 71 -13.83 25.48 5.38
CA LEU A 71 -12.63 26.20 5.85
C LEU A 71 -11.45 25.24 6.04
N SER A 72 -11.70 24.01 6.50
CA SER A 72 -10.70 22.98 6.59
C SER A 72 -10.10 22.63 5.23
N ARG A 73 -10.95 22.42 4.21
CA ARG A 73 -10.50 22.15 2.83
C ARG A 73 -9.67 23.32 2.25
N LYS A 74 -10.02 24.55 2.62
CA LYS A 74 -9.30 25.77 2.22
C LYS A 74 -8.03 26.02 3.05
N ARG A 75 -7.73 25.18 4.02
CA ARG A 75 -6.59 25.31 4.97
C ARG A 75 -6.63 26.61 5.76
N MET A 76 -7.79 26.99 6.25
CA MET A 76 -8.01 28.23 7.03
C MET A 76 -8.51 27.94 8.46
N PRO A 77 -7.75 27.18 9.29
CA PRO A 77 -8.19 26.76 10.63
C PRO A 77 -8.39 27.92 11.59
N HIS A 78 -7.59 29.00 11.45
CA HIS A 78 -7.75 30.20 12.29
C HIS A 78 -9.07 30.91 12.04
N LEU A 79 -9.55 30.94 10.79
CA LEU A 79 -10.87 31.51 10.49
C LEU A 79 -12.00 30.65 11.05
N ALA A 80 -11.84 29.33 11.07
CA ALA A 80 -12.79 28.43 11.72
C ALA A 80 -12.87 28.70 13.23
N GLN A 81 -11.73 28.98 13.88
CA GLN A 81 -11.67 29.36 15.29
C GLN A 81 -12.37 30.69 15.56
N GLU A 82 -12.09 31.73 14.77
CA GLU A 82 -12.73 33.04 14.93
C GLU A 82 -14.25 32.98 14.69
N LEU A 83 -14.65 32.16 13.69
CA LEU A 83 -16.06 31.89 13.42
C LEU A 83 -16.76 31.33 14.67
N LEU A 84 -16.13 30.36 15.32
CA LEU A 84 -16.66 29.72 16.52
C LEU A 84 -16.72 30.67 17.72
N LEU A 85 -15.68 31.48 17.91
CA LEU A 85 -15.64 32.49 18.97
C LEU A 85 -16.75 33.55 18.79
N GLU A 86 -16.95 34.02 17.57
CA GLU A 86 -17.98 34.97 17.25
C GLU A 86 -19.39 34.37 17.43
N MET A 87 -19.59 33.06 17.08
CA MET A 87 -20.82 32.35 17.34
C MET A 87 -21.12 32.22 18.85
N LYS A 88 -20.11 31.85 19.64
CA LYS A 88 -20.24 31.80 21.13
C LYS A 88 -20.59 33.19 21.71
N SER A 89 -20.00 34.27 21.19
CA SER A 89 -20.30 35.64 21.63
C SER A 89 -21.74 36.06 21.33
N GLU A 90 -22.35 35.50 20.32
CA GLU A 90 -23.75 35.68 19.92
C GLU A 90 -24.74 34.73 20.64
N GLY A 91 -24.25 34.00 21.65
CA GLY A 91 -25.07 33.08 22.46
C GLY A 91 -25.31 31.72 21.83
N PHE A 92 -24.58 31.39 20.76
CA PHE A 92 -24.70 30.12 20.04
C PHE A 92 -23.75 29.08 20.62
N LEU A 93 -24.27 27.98 21.16
CA LEU A 93 -23.46 26.88 21.64
C LEU A 93 -23.18 25.89 20.50
N PRO A 94 -21.91 25.59 20.19
CA PRO A 94 -21.58 24.61 19.16
C PRO A 94 -22.08 23.21 19.58
N GLY A 95 -22.79 22.56 18.68
CA GLY A 95 -23.22 21.19 18.87
C GLY A 95 -22.12 20.19 18.52
N ASN A 96 -22.45 18.92 18.65
CA ASN A 96 -21.52 17.82 18.44
C ASN A 96 -20.95 17.75 17.01
N SER A 97 -21.75 18.11 16.01
CA SER A 97 -21.31 18.13 14.60
C SER A 97 -20.28 19.23 14.37
N THR A 98 -20.51 20.41 14.93
CA THR A 98 -19.58 21.54 14.85
C THR A 98 -18.27 21.26 15.58
N LEU A 99 -18.33 20.71 16.81
CA LEU A 99 -17.12 20.34 17.57
C LEU A 99 -16.31 19.27 16.83
N SER A 100 -16.96 18.24 16.28
CA SER A 100 -16.29 17.21 15.50
C SER A 100 -15.64 17.77 14.23
N ALA A 101 -16.33 18.64 13.50
CA ALA A 101 -15.79 19.28 12.31
C ALA A 101 -14.59 20.18 12.64
N LEU A 102 -14.64 20.91 13.76
CA LEU A 102 -13.56 21.77 14.22
C LEU A 102 -12.34 20.96 14.65
N MET A 103 -12.54 19.91 15.41
CA MET A 103 -11.48 18.97 15.82
C MET A 103 -10.74 18.40 14.59
N LEU A 104 -11.50 17.89 13.60
CA LEU A 104 -10.93 17.37 12.37
C LEU A 104 -10.25 18.46 11.52
N CYS A 105 -10.80 19.68 11.53
CA CYS A 105 -10.17 20.83 10.89
C CYS A 105 -8.80 21.12 11.50
N TYR A 106 -8.69 21.15 12.81
CA TYR A 106 -7.42 21.38 13.49
C TYR A 106 -6.43 20.22 13.26
N ALA A 107 -6.87 18.97 13.45
CA ALA A 107 -6.04 17.79 13.24
C ALA A 107 -5.51 17.72 11.79
N GLY A 108 -6.37 17.92 10.79
CA GLY A 108 -5.99 17.91 9.38
C GLY A 108 -5.05 19.04 8.95
N ASN A 109 -4.99 20.15 9.71
CA ASN A 109 -4.10 21.28 9.47
C ASN A 109 -2.87 21.31 10.42
N GLY A 110 -2.65 20.26 11.22
CA GLY A 110 -1.47 20.12 12.09
C GLY A 110 -1.56 20.91 13.41
N LEU A 111 -2.72 21.44 13.76
CA LEU A 111 -2.98 22.14 15.03
C LEU A 111 -3.41 21.13 16.11
N LEU A 112 -2.51 20.19 16.43
CA LEU A 112 -2.85 18.99 17.20
C LEU A 112 -3.25 19.30 18.64
N GLN A 113 -2.64 20.31 19.27
CA GLN A 113 -3.00 20.74 20.64
C GLN A 113 -4.45 21.24 20.71
N GLN A 114 -4.87 22.01 19.70
CA GLN A 114 -6.25 22.49 19.62
C GLN A 114 -7.22 21.34 19.33
N ALA A 115 -6.82 20.41 18.45
CA ALA A 115 -7.61 19.21 18.19
C ALA A 115 -7.80 18.36 19.45
N GLN A 116 -6.73 18.19 20.23
CA GLN A 116 -6.77 17.47 21.50
C GLN A 116 -7.70 18.14 22.53
N ALA A 117 -7.65 19.48 22.65
CA ALA A 117 -8.52 20.21 23.56
C ALA A 117 -10.02 20.00 23.20
N ILE A 118 -10.37 20.04 21.91
CA ILE A 118 -11.74 19.75 21.46
C ILE A 118 -12.10 18.29 21.69
N TRP A 119 -11.16 17.35 21.45
CA TRP A 119 -11.39 15.94 21.74
C TRP A 119 -11.71 15.70 23.22
N GLU A 120 -11.00 16.36 24.13
CA GLU A 120 -11.26 16.30 25.58
C GLU A 120 -12.63 16.87 25.93
N GLU A 121 -13.06 17.97 25.29
CA GLU A 121 -14.40 18.54 25.43
C GLU A 121 -15.46 17.51 24.99
N ILE A 122 -15.27 16.89 23.83
CA ILE A 122 -16.17 15.87 23.29
C ILE A 122 -16.25 14.65 24.23
N ILE A 123 -15.11 14.12 24.65
CA ILE A 123 -15.06 12.94 25.52
C ILE A 123 -15.68 13.25 26.90
N ASN A 124 -15.50 14.44 27.42
CA ASN A 124 -16.08 14.84 28.73
C ASN A 124 -17.58 15.19 28.65
N SER A 125 -18.14 15.29 27.47
CA SER A 125 -19.60 15.43 27.26
C SER A 125 -20.30 14.07 27.29
N SER A 126 -21.62 14.07 27.14
CA SER A 126 -22.44 12.86 26.95
C SER A 126 -22.40 12.33 25.50
N PHE A 127 -21.62 12.95 24.65
CA PHE A 127 -21.53 12.60 23.23
C PHE A 127 -20.63 11.39 23.01
N VAL A 128 -21.13 10.46 22.18
CA VAL A 128 -20.35 9.32 21.68
C VAL A 128 -19.90 9.63 20.26
N PRO A 129 -18.60 9.85 20.00
CA PRO A 129 -18.11 10.13 18.65
C PRO A 129 -18.37 8.92 17.74
N SER A 130 -18.75 9.19 16.47
CA SER A 130 -18.91 8.11 15.50
C SER A 130 -17.56 7.49 15.14
N ILE A 131 -17.57 6.23 14.72
CA ILE A 131 -16.35 5.54 14.28
C ILE A 131 -15.65 6.25 13.12
N GLN A 132 -16.40 6.93 12.26
CA GLN A 132 -15.85 7.71 11.16
C GLN A 132 -15.01 8.89 11.67
N ILE A 133 -15.50 9.61 12.68
CA ILE A 133 -14.76 10.75 13.29
C ILE A 133 -13.46 10.24 13.91
N VAL A 134 -13.51 9.11 14.61
CA VAL A 134 -12.30 8.50 15.21
C VAL A 134 -11.32 8.06 14.12
N SER A 135 -11.82 7.49 13.03
CA SER A 135 -11.00 7.07 11.88
C SER A 135 -10.26 8.26 11.23
N GLU A 136 -11.00 9.34 10.97
CA GLU A 136 -10.42 10.56 10.37
C GLU A 136 -9.40 11.21 11.31
N LEU A 137 -9.67 11.19 12.61
CA LEU A 137 -8.76 11.69 13.63
C LEU A 137 -7.46 10.86 13.66
N PHE A 138 -7.56 9.53 13.68
CA PHE A 138 -6.39 8.64 13.65
C PHE A 138 -5.59 8.80 12.35
N ASP A 139 -6.24 8.97 11.21
CA ASP A 139 -5.56 9.23 9.95
C ASP A 139 -4.82 10.59 9.96
N ALA A 140 -5.38 11.62 10.60
CA ALA A 140 -4.74 12.91 10.73
C ALA A 140 -3.51 12.84 11.65
N TYR A 141 -3.64 12.24 12.84
CA TYR A 141 -2.52 12.04 13.77
C TYR A 141 -1.45 11.12 13.19
N GLY A 142 -1.85 10.05 12.51
CA GLY A 142 -0.94 9.11 11.84
C GLY A 142 -0.10 9.77 10.74
N LYS A 143 -0.69 10.67 9.94
CA LYS A 143 0.04 11.47 8.94
C LYS A 143 1.07 12.41 9.54
N MET A 144 0.84 12.86 10.79
CA MET A 144 1.76 13.71 11.54
C MET A 144 2.72 12.91 12.44
N GLU A 145 2.69 11.57 12.34
CA GLU A 145 3.53 10.64 13.14
C GLU A 145 3.32 10.77 14.66
N GLN A 146 2.16 11.27 15.11
CA GLN A 146 1.82 11.45 16.52
C GLN A 146 1.11 10.22 17.10
N PHE A 147 1.81 9.10 17.12
CA PHE A 147 1.25 7.81 17.52
C PHE A 147 0.97 7.71 19.03
N ASP A 148 1.74 8.41 19.85
CA ASP A 148 1.51 8.48 21.30
C ASP A 148 0.15 9.12 21.63
N ASP A 149 -0.25 10.13 20.85
CA ASP A 149 -1.54 10.79 21.05
C ASP A 149 -2.69 9.87 20.58
N VAL A 150 -2.50 9.11 19.49
CA VAL A 150 -3.45 8.05 19.11
C VAL A 150 -3.60 7.03 20.24
N ALA A 151 -2.51 6.60 20.89
CA ALA A 151 -2.56 5.66 22.00
C ALA A 151 -3.33 6.25 23.20
N LYS A 152 -3.13 7.53 23.54
CA LYS A 152 -3.90 8.23 24.58
C LYS A 152 -5.41 8.27 24.27
N ILE A 153 -5.76 8.58 23.02
CA ILE A 153 -7.17 8.58 22.58
C ILE A 153 -7.79 7.19 22.74
N VAL A 154 -7.07 6.13 22.34
CA VAL A 154 -7.53 4.75 22.54
C VAL A 154 -7.77 4.45 24.02
N ASP A 155 -6.88 4.87 24.91
CA ASP A 155 -7.01 4.65 26.36
C ASP A 155 -8.18 5.47 26.95
N GLN A 156 -8.39 6.71 26.52
CA GLN A 156 -9.53 7.54 26.91
C GLN A 156 -10.87 6.93 26.46
N VAL A 157 -10.97 6.46 25.21
CA VAL A 157 -12.17 5.77 24.71
C VAL A 157 -12.39 4.46 25.48
N SER A 158 -11.31 3.72 25.75
CA SER A 158 -11.34 2.46 26.47
C SER A 158 -11.82 2.59 27.92
N SER A 159 -11.63 3.75 28.56
CA SER A 159 -12.08 4.00 29.94
C SER A 159 -13.59 4.19 30.05
N ARG A 160 -14.31 4.38 28.93
CA ARG A 160 -15.72 4.75 28.89
C ARG A 160 -16.68 3.67 28.38
N ASP A 161 -16.21 2.48 28.16
CA ASP A 161 -17.00 1.30 27.78
C ASP A 161 -18.02 1.55 26.64
N PHE A 162 -17.56 2.22 25.58
CA PHE A 162 -18.37 2.45 24.39
C PHE A 162 -18.53 1.14 23.58
N ASN A 163 -19.71 0.91 23.01
CA ASN A 163 -19.98 -0.24 22.13
C ASN A 163 -19.08 -0.29 20.88
N LEU A 164 -18.38 0.81 20.56
CA LEU A 164 -17.48 0.95 19.41
C LEU A 164 -16.02 0.55 19.69
N LEU A 165 -15.73 0.03 20.88
CA LEU A 165 -14.37 -0.31 21.29
C LEU A 165 -13.65 -1.29 20.35
N PRO A 166 -14.28 -2.38 19.86
CA PRO A 166 -13.61 -3.30 18.94
C PRO A 166 -13.15 -2.62 17.67
N GLU A 167 -13.99 -1.76 17.10
CA GLU A 167 -13.68 -1.00 15.87
C GLU A 167 -12.58 0.03 16.12
N VAL A 168 -12.60 0.71 17.25
CA VAL A 168 -11.54 1.68 17.65
C VAL A 168 -10.20 0.96 17.79
N TYR A 169 -10.15 -0.22 18.41
CA TYR A 169 -8.93 -1.03 18.47
C TYR A 169 -8.44 -1.43 17.08
N SER A 170 -9.34 -1.86 16.19
CA SER A 170 -9.00 -2.25 14.82
C SER A 170 -8.44 -1.07 14.02
N LEU A 171 -9.03 0.12 14.15
CA LEU A 171 -8.52 1.36 13.55
C LEU A 171 -7.15 1.74 14.09
N ALA A 172 -6.94 1.66 15.42
CA ALA A 172 -5.65 1.95 16.05
C ALA A 172 -4.56 0.98 15.59
N ILE A 173 -4.85 -0.33 15.55
CA ILE A 173 -3.94 -1.36 15.01
C ILE A 173 -3.56 -1.03 13.57
N SER A 174 -4.52 -0.62 12.74
CA SER A 174 -4.24 -0.20 11.36
C SER A 174 -3.41 1.08 11.29
N CYS A 175 -3.68 2.07 12.12
CA CYS A 175 -2.94 3.33 12.19
C CYS A 175 -1.48 3.09 12.60
N PHE A 176 -1.25 2.39 13.71
CA PHE A 176 0.10 2.03 14.18
C PHE A 176 0.86 1.18 13.17
N GLY A 177 0.17 0.22 12.56
CA GLY A 177 0.75 -0.64 11.53
C GLY A 177 1.18 0.14 10.30
N LYS A 178 0.36 1.06 9.78
CA LYS A 178 0.73 1.97 8.67
C LYS A 178 1.98 2.80 9.00
N GLY A 179 2.10 3.24 10.24
CA GLY A 179 3.25 4.01 10.73
C GLY A 179 4.46 3.16 11.14
N GLY A 180 4.42 1.83 11.00
CA GLY A 180 5.51 0.93 11.40
C GLY A 180 5.70 0.80 12.92
N GLN A 181 4.74 1.26 13.73
CA GLN A 181 4.79 1.22 15.20
C GLN A 181 4.34 -0.16 15.72
N LEU A 182 5.15 -1.18 15.46
CA LEU A 182 4.78 -2.57 15.75
C LEU A 182 4.53 -2.84 17.23
N GLU A 183 5.26 -2.16 18.13
CA GLU A 183 5.08 -2.29 19.57
C GLU A 183 3.71 -1.75 20.03
N LEU A 184 3.34 -0.55 19.58
CA LEU A 184 2.03 0.03 19.88
C LEU A 184 0.89 -0.81 19.27
N MET A 185 1.10 -1.33 18.06
CA MET A 185 0.16 -2.25 17.41
C MET A 185 -0.05 -3.53 18.24
N GLU A 186 1.05 -4.15 18.70
CA GLU A 186 1.02 -5.35 19.54
C GLU A 186 0.34 -5.10 20.90
N ASN A 187 0.68 -3.99 21.55
CA ASN A 187 0.10 -3.61 22.84
C ASN A 187 -1.41 -3.36 22.73
N THR A 188 -1.83 -2.71 21.63
CA THR A 188 -3.25 -2.48 21.34
C THR A 188 -4.00 -3.78 21.11
N LEU A 189 -3.41 -4.72 20.36
CA LEU A 189 -3.99 -6.04 20.15
C LEU A 189 -4.12 -6.82 21.48
N LYS A 190 -3.10 -6.77 22.35
CA LYS A 190 -3.17 -7.38 23.70
C LYS A 190 -4.28 -6.77 24.56
N LYS A 191 -4.43 -5.43 24.54
CA LYS A 191 -5.53 -4.74 25.24
C LYS A 191 -6.90 -5.20 24.72
N MET A 192 -7.07 -5.30 23.40
CA MET A 192 -8.29 -5.80 22.77
C MET A 192 -8.66 -7.22 23.25
N VAL A 193 -7.70 -8.14 23.20
CA VAL A 193 -7.89 -9.54 23.63
C VAL A 193 -8.11 -9.66 25.13
N SER A 194 -7.39 -8.91 25.97
CA SER A 194 -7.53 -8.96 27.43
C SER A 194 -8.90 -8.49 27.90
N ARG A 195 -9.61 -7.70 27.10
CA ARG A 195 -11.00 -7.28 27.34
C ARG A 195 -12.05 -8.26 26.79
N GLY A 196 -11.60 -9.40 26.24
CA GLY A 196 -12.49 -10.43 25.70
C GLY A 196 -13.01 -10.17 24.30
N TYR A 197 -12.52 -9.14 23.60
CA TYR A 197 -12.92 -8.89 22.21
C TYR A 197 -12.28 -9.88 21.25
N ILE A 198 -13.07 -10.33 20.28
CA ILE A 198 -12.62 -11.25 19.23
C ILE A 198 -11.93 -10.45 18.12
N ILE A 199 -10.77 -10.93 17.68
CA ILE A 199 -10.07 -10.36 16.51
C ILE A 199 -10.83 -10.81 15.26
N ASP A 200 -11.28 -9.86 14.46
CA ASP A 200 -11.89 -10.13 13.17
C ASP A 200 -10.84 -10.43 12.08
N SER A 201 -11.28 -10.97 10.95
CA SER A 201 -10.39 -11.33 9.84
C SER A 201 -9.61 -10.13 9.30
N SER A 202 -10.26 -8.97 9.19
CA SER A 202 -9.65 -7.74 8.69
C SER A 202 -8.48 -7.27 9.57
N THR A 203 -8.72 -7.20 10.90
CA THR A 203 -7.68 -6.83 11.88
C THR A 203 -6.54 -7.83 11.90
N GLY A 204 -6.83 -9.13 11.85
CA GLY A 204 -5.80 -10.18 11.80
C GLY A 204 -4.94 -10.11 10.54
N ASN A 205 -5.55 -9.86 9.39
CA ASN A 205 -4.84 -9.69 8.12
C ASN A 205 -4.03 -8.39 8.06
N ALA A 206 -4.55 -7.28 8.60
CA ALA A 206 -3.81 -6.03 8.72
C ALA A 206 -2.57 -6.21 9.60
N PHE A 207 -2.74 -6.85 10.75
CA PHE A 207 -1.66 -7.16 11.69
C PHE A 207 -0.52 -7.93 11.01
N ILE A 208 -0.83 -9.02 10.30
CA ILE A 208 0.21 -9.81 9.64
C ILE A 208 0.87 -9.07 8.48
N ARG A 209 0.09 -8.26 7.75
CA ARG A 209 0.61 -7.43 6.67
C ARG A 209 1.68 -6.47 7.18
N TYR A 210 1.46 -5.81 8.31
CA TYR A 210 2.42 -4.86 8.86
C TYR A 210 3.67 -5.53 9.43
N TYR A 211 3.52 -6.70 10.07
CA TYR A 211 4.70 -7.51 10.45
C TYR A 211 5.50 -7.99 9.23
N SER A 212 4.84 -8.24 8.10
CA SER A 212 5.53 -8.62 6.87
C SER A 212 6.30 -7.46 6.23
N ILE A 213 5.84 -6.21 6.44
CA ILE A 213 6.46 -5.01 5.86
C ILE A 213 7.58 -4.46 6.75
N PHE A 214 7.34 -4.34 8.04
CA PHE A 214 8.19 -3.62 8.97
C PHE A 214 8.92 -4.53 9.97
N GLY A 215 8.42 -5.74 10.20
CA GLY A 215 9.00 -6.70 11.13
C GLY A 215 10.12 -7.53 10.53
N SER A 216 10.81 -8.25 11.38
CA SER A 216 11.73 -9.31 10.97
C SER A 216 10.96 -10.53 10.47
N LEU A 217 11.64 -11.38 9.68
CA LEU A 217 11.04 -12.62 9.18
C LEU A 217 10.53 -13.53 10.32
N ARG A 218 11.24 -13.57 11.44
CA ARG A 218 10.85 -14.34 12.64
C ARG A 218 9.57 -13.79 13.28
N GLU A 219 9.45 -12.48 13.39
CA GLU A 219 8.24 -11.83 13.93
C GLU A 219 7.04 -12.06 13.02
N MET A 220 7.23 -11.96 11.71
CA MET A 220 6.20 -12.28 10.72
C MET A 220 5.75 -13.75 10.84
N GLU A 221 6.69 -14.71 10.92
CA GLU A 221 6.38 -16.14 11.10
C GLU A 221 5.60 -16.40 12.40
N ASN A 222 5.99 -15.73 13.48
CA ASN A 222 5.27 -15.80 14.76
C ASN A 222 3.84 -15.22 14.66
N ALA A 223 3.69 -14.08 13.98
CA ALA A 223 2.40 -13.45 13.75
C ALA A 223 1.48 -14.36 12.90
N TYR A 224 2.03 -14.97 11.83
CA TYR A 224 1.31 -15.94 11.03
C TYR A 224 0.88 -17.18 11.85
N GLY A 225 1.76 -17.70 12.69
CA GLY A 225 1.44 -18.81 13.58
C GLY A 225 0.32 -18.49 14.57
N ARG A 226 0.22 -17.23 15.05
CA ARG A 226 -0.90 -16.78 15.90
C ARG A 226 -2.21 -16.71 15.13
N LEU A 227 -2.20 -16.11 13.93
CA LEU A 227 -3.35 -16.04 13.04
C LEU A 227 -3.93 -17.43 12.75
N LYS A 228 -3.05 -18.38 12.43
CA LYS A 228 -3.42 -19.77 12.14
C LYS A 228 -4.08 -20.45 13.35
N ARG A 229 -3.53 -20.27 14.56
CA ARG A 229 -4.12 -20.80 15.81
C ARG A 229 -5.49 -20.20 16.09
N SER A 230 -5.71 -18.95 15.77
CA SER A 230 -7.02 -18.27 15.90
C SER A 230 -8.00 -18.68 14.79
N ARG A 231 -7.64 -19.56 13.87
CA ARG A 231 -8.45 -20.03 12.73
C ARG A 231 -8.94 -18.89 11.82
N LEU A 232 -8.26 -17.77 11.82
CA LEU A 232 -8.57 -16.66 10.93
C LEU A 232 -8.08 -16.97 9.53
N LEU A 233 -8.92 -16.67 8.54
CA LEU A 233 -8.60 -16.89 7.14
C LEU A 233 -7.60 -15.83 6.66
N LEU A 234 -6.47 -16.27 6.13
CA LEU A 234 -5.51 -15.36 5.50
C LEU A 234 -6.06 -14.90 4.14
N GLU A 235 -6.17 -13.60 3.95
CA GLU A 235 -6.69 -12.95 2.74
C GLU A 235 -5.58 -12.74 1.70
N LYS A 236 -5.98 -12.32 0.50
CA LYS A 236 -5.08 -12.13 -0.65
C LYS A 236 -3.91 -11.18 -0.33
N GLU A 237 -4.19 -10.07 0.35
CA GLU A 237 -3.21 -9.07 0.75
C GLU A 237 -2.20 -9.62 1.76
N GLY A 238 -2.66 -10.42 2.73
CA GLY A 238 -1.81 -11.09 3.71
C GLY A 238 -0.90 -12.14 3.05
N ILE A 239 -1.45 -12.94 2.11
CA ILE A 239 -0.66 -13.91 1.33
C ILE A 239 0.43 -13.18 0.55
N ARG A 240 0.11 -12.09 -0.14
CA ARG A 240 1.09 -11.28 -0.88
C ARG A 240 2.17 -10.70 0.03
N ALA A 241 1.80 -10.13 1.16
CA ALA A 241 2.74 -9.50 2.09
C ALA A 241 3.74 -10.50 2.67
N ILE A 242 3.27 -11.66 3.15
CA ILE A 242 4.14 -12.73 3.64
C ILE A 242 5.05 -13.26 2.53
N SER A 243 4.49 -13.48 1.34
CA SER A 243 5.25 -13.96 0.19
C SER A 243 6.34 -12.97 -0.20
N PHE A 244 6.03 -11.67 -0.18
CA PHE A 244 6.99 -10.61 -0.45
C PHE A 244 8.14 -10.59 0.57
N ALA A 245 7.83 -10.76 1.86
CA ALA A 245 8.86 -10.85 2.90
C ALA A 245 9.81 -12.02 2.67
N TYR A 246 9.28 -13.20 2.31
CA TYR A 246 10.13 -14.35 1.97
C TYR A 246 10.96 -14.12 0.70
N ILE A 247 10.41 -13.48 -0.32
CA ILE A 247 11.12 -13.16 -1.56
C ILE A 247 12.25 -12.17 -1.30
N LYS A 248 11.97 -11.10 -0.56
CA LYS A 248 12.96 -10.08 -0.17
C LYS A 248 14.16 -10.71 0.54
N GLU A 249 13.92 -11.68 1.41
CA GLU A 249 14.95 -12.41 2.15
C GLU A 249 15.48 -13.64 1.38
N ARG A 250 15.07 -13.83 0.12
CA ARG A 250 15.44 -14.98 -0.73
C ARG A 250 15.18 -16.36 -0.09
N LYS A 251 14.15 -16.47 0.77
CA LYS A 251 13.76 -17.70 1.45
C LYS A 251 12.72 -18.49 0.66
N PHE A 252 13.01 -18.79 -0.59
CA PHE A 252 12.05 -19.42 -1.53
C PHE A 252 11.57 -20.81 -1.09
N TYR A 253 12.39 -21.57 -0.36
CA TYR A 253 11.93 -22.85 0.19
C TYR A 253 10.80 -22.65 1.20
N LYS A 254 10.98 -21.72 2.15
CA LYS A 254 9.95 -21.37 3.15
C LYS A 254 8.71 -20.78 2.48
N LEU A 255 8.87 -19.99 1.43
CA LEU A 255 7.75 -19.52 0.62
C LEU A 255 6.92 -20.69 0.08
N GLY A 256 7.57 -21.69 -0.52
CA GLY A 256 6.89 -22.88 -1.03
C GLY A 256 6.16 -23.69 0.06
N GLU A 257 6.73 -23.81 1.26
CA GLU A 257 6.08 -24.45 2.42
C GLU A 257 4.87 -23.65 2.89
N PHE A 258 5.01 -22.33 3.05
CA PHE A 258 3.93 -21.43 3.41
C PHE A 258 2.74 -21.51 2.44
N LEU A 259 2.99 -21.48 1.13
CA LEU A 259 1.93 -21.53 0.12
C LEU A 259 1.16 -22.86 0.14
N ARG A 260 1.85 -23.98 0.41
CA ARG A 260 1.19 -25.28 0.59
C ARG A 260 0.36 -25.31 1.88
N ASP A 261 0.85 -24.69 2.94
CA ASP A 261 0.13 -24.56 4.22
C ASP A 261 -1.14 -23.70 4.08
N VAL A 262 -1.07 -22.62 3.30
CA VAL A 262 -2.25 -21.79 2.98
C VAL A 262 -3.28 -22.56 2.16
N GLY A 263 -2.87 -23.50 1.33
CA GLY A 263 -3.71 -24.39 0.54
C GLY A 263 -3.81 -23.98 -0.93
N LEU A 264 -3.28 -24.84 -1.81
CA LEU A 264 -3.21 -24.61 -3.25
C LEU A 264 -4.58 -24.64 -3.95
N ALA A 265 -5.57 -25.31 -3.36
CA ALA A 265 -6.92 -25.46 -3.91
C ALA A 265 -7.83 -24.24 -3.66
N ARG A 266 -7.33 -23.18 -3.05
CA ARG A 266 -8.14 -21.99 -2.74
C ARG A 266 -8.46 -21.18 -3.99
N THR A 267 -9.70 -21.25 -4.46
CA THR A 267 -10.19 -20.55 -5.64
C THR A 267 -10.48 -19.06 -5.40
N ASN A 268 -10.79 -18.67 -4.16
CA ASN A 268 -11.14 -17.28 -3.82
C ASN A 268 -9.99 -16.27 -4.00
N VAL A 269 -8.76 -16.73 -4.16
CA VAL A 269 -7.58 -15.88 -4.44
C VAL A 269 -7.08 -16.02 -5.87
N GLY A 270 -7.81 -16.75 -6.72
CA GLY A 270 -7.46 -16.99 -8.11
C GLY A 270 -6.10 -17.69 -8.25
N ASN A 271 -5.34 -17.33 -9.27
CA ASN A 271 -4.03 -17.93 -9.57
C ASN A 271 -2.90 -17.50 -8.63
N LEU A 272 -3.15 -16.58 -7.69
CA LEU A 272 -2.09 -15.96 -6.87
C LEU A 272 -1.18 -17.01 -6.21
N ILE A 273 -1.75 -18.01 -5.54
CA ILE A 273 -0.96 -19.00 -4.78
C ILE A 273 -0.13 -19.86 -5.73
N TRP A 274 -0.71 -20.28 -6.84
CA TRP A 274 0.00 -21.05 -7.87
C TRP A 274 1.12 -20.24 -8.51
N ASN A 275 0.86 -18.99 -8.89
CA ASN A 275 1.87 -18.12 -9.47
C ASN A 275 3.03 -17.88 -8.50
N LEU A 276 2.76 -17.65 -7.22
CA LEU A 276 3.80 -17.51 -6.20
C LEU A 276 4.60 -18.81 -5.99
N LEU A 277 3.94 -19.97 -6.04
CA LEU A 277 4.61 -21.27 -5.94
C LEU A 277 5.52 -21.51 -7.15
N LEU A 278 5.03 -21.30 -8.36
CA LEU A 278 5.82 -21.39 -9.58
C LEU A 278 7.01 -20.43 -9.56
N LEU A 279 6.78 -19.18 -9.09
CA LEU A 279 7.81 -18.18 -8.92
C LEU A 279 8.92 -18.63 -7.95
N SER A 280 8.55 -19.31 -6.86
CA SER A 280 9.53 -19.87 -5.91
C SER A 280 10.43 -20.94 -6.55
N TYR A 281 9.88 -21.75 -7.47
CA TYR A 281 10.69 -22.73 -8.19
C TYR A 281 11.52 -22.11 -9.30
N ALA A 282 10.97 -21.13 -10.02
CA ALA A 282 11.69 -20.35 -11.02
C ALA A 282 12.94 -19.68 -10.41
N ALA A 283 12.79 -19.01 -9.28
CA ALA A 283 13.86 -18.34 -8.57
C ALA A 283 14.94 -19.30 -8.02
N ASN A 284 14.54 -20.54 -7.73
CA ASN A 284 15.45 -21.61 -7.27
C ASN A 284 16.02 -22.46 -8.40
N PHE A 285 15.85 -22.10 -9.66
CA PHE A 285 16.31 -22.86 -10.84
C PHE A 285 15.82 -24.33 -10.90
N LYS A 286 14.66 -24.62 -10.28
CA LYS A 286 14.08 -25.97 -10.27
C LYS A 286 13.14 -26.18 -11.46
N MET A 287 13.65 -26.13 -12.68
CA MET A 287 12.86 -26.12 -13.92
C MET A 287 11.97 -27.37 -14.07
N LYS A 288 12.47 -28.58 -13.74
CA LYS A 288 11.66 -29.79 -13.76
C LYS A 288 10.47 -29.71 -12.80
N THR A 289 10.68 -29.15 -11.62
CA THR A 289 9.61 -28.99 -10.64
C THR A 289 8.63 -27.88 -11.08
N LEU A 290 9.14 -26.79 -11.62
CA LEU A 290 8.33 -25.71 -12.20
C LEU A 290 7.34 -26.28 -13.24
N GLN A 291 7.82 -27.06 -14.20
CA GLN A 291 6.97 -27.66 -15.23
C GLN A 291 5.96 -28.65 -14.64
N ARG A 292 6.36 -29.49 -13.70
CA ARG A 292 5.45 -30.42 -13.03
C ARG A 292 4.34 -29.70 -12.26
N GLU A 293 4.68 -28.68 -11.50
CA GLU A 293 3.69 -27.93 -10.71
C GLU A 293 2.79 -27.07 -11.62
N PHE A 294 3.27 -26.63 -12.77
CA PHE A 294 2.43 -25.99 -13.78
C PHE A 294 1.35 -26.97 -14.31
N VAL A 295 1.72 -28.20 -14.64
CA VAL A 295 0.75 -29.22 -15.07
C VAL A 295 -0.26 -29.48 -13.95
N ARG A 296 0.20 -29.64 -12.70
CA ARG A 296 -0.68 -29.84 -11.54
C ARG A 296 -1.64 -28.68 -11.30
N MET A 297 -1.22 -27.42 -11.58
CA MET A 297 -2.11 -26.26 -11.53
C MET A 297 -3.28 -26.43 -12.50
N VAL A 298 -2.99 -26.83 -13.75
CA VAL A 298 -4.00 -27.04 -14.80
C VAL A 298 -4.91 -28.24 -14.44
N GLU A 299 -4.33 -29.34 -13.98
CA GLU A 299 -5.08 -30.53 -13.53
C GLU A 299 -5.99 -30.22 -12.33
N ALA A 300 -5.61 -29.26 -11.49
CA ALA A 300 -6.43 -28.77 -10.39
C ALA A 300 -7.55 -27.79 -10.81
N GLY A 301 -7.71 -27.57 -12.13
CA GLY A 301 -8.76 -26.70 -12.69
C GLY A 301 -8.45 -25.21 -12.68
N PHE A 302 -7.19 -24.81 -12.48
CA PHE A 302 -6.78 -23.41 -12.57
C PHE A 302 -6.29 -23.11 -13.99
N HIS A 303 -6.85 -22.09 -14.62
CA HIS A 303 -6.43 -21.64 -15.94
C HIS A 303 -5.20 -20.73 -15.83
N PRO A 304 -4.09 -21.03 -16.51
CA PRO A 304 -2.92 -20.17 -16.53
C PRO A 304 -3.25 -18.77 -17.03
N ASP A 305 -2.68 -17.75 -16.40
CA ASP A 305 -2.80 -16.36 -16.81
C ASP A 305 -1.47 -15.82 -17.37
N LEU A 306 -1.45 -14.57 -17.80
CA LEU A 306 -0.25 -13.91 -18.31
C LEU A 306 0.93 -14.01 -17.33
N ASN A 307 0.67 -13.81 -16.02
CA ASN A 307 1.70 -13.92 -15.00
C ASN A 307 2.27 -15.34 -14.90
N THR A 308 1.40 -16.36 -14.98
CA THR A 308 1.79 -17.76 -14.97
C THR A 308 2.77 -18.07 -16.12
N PHE A 309 2.43 -17.62 -17.33
CA PHE A 309 3.29 -17.83 -18.49
C PHE A 309 4.59 -17.01 -18.40
N ASN A 310 4.53 -15.77 -17.97
CA ASN A 310 5.73 -14.95 -17.88
C ASN A 310 6.70 -15.40 -16.77
N ILE A 311 6.22 -16.00 -15.69
CA ILE A 311 7.08 -16.70 -14.72
C ILE A 311 7.87 -17.84 -15.41
N ARG A 312 7.21 -18.63 -16.26
CA ARG A 312 7.88 -19.69 -17.03
C ARG A 312 8.83 -19.12 -18.08
N CYS A 313 8.40 -18.11 -18.84
CA CYS A 313 9.22 -17.47 -19.86
C CYS A 313 10.50 -16.85 -19.24
N LEU A 314 10.39 -16.16 -18.12
CA LEU A 314 11.53 -15.63 -17.39
C LEU A 314 12.48 -16.73 -16.90
N ALA A 315 11.94 -17.83 -16.37
CA ALA A 315 12.74 -18.95 -15.92
C ALA A 315 13.48 -19.64 -17.09
N PHE A 316 12.81 -19.85 -18.22
CA PHE A 316 13.40 -20.47 -19.41
C PHE A 316 14.41 -19.55 -20.10
N SER A 317 14.11 -18.25 -20.17
CA SER A 317 15.03 -17.24 -20.70
C SER A 317 16.34 -17.25 -19.91
N ARG A 318 16.24 -17.25 -18.58
CA ARG A 318 17.39 -17.26 -17.67
C ARG A 318 18.29 -18.50 -17.87
N MET A 319 17.71 -19.61 -18.20
CA MET A 319 18.41 -20.86 -18.50
C MET A 319 18.75 -21.01 -20.00
N SER A 320 18.46 -19.99 -20.81
CA SER A 320 18.59 -20.02 -22.26
C SER A 320 17.96 -21.25 -22.92
N LEU A 321 16.80 -21.70 -22.38
CA LEU A 321 16.02 -22.84 -22.86
C LEU A 321 15.07 -22.38 -23.99
N LEU A 322 15.62 -22.13 -25.18
CA LEU A 322 14.87 -21.56 -26.31
C LEU A 322 13.67 -22.39 -26.72
N TRP A 323 13.80 -23.71 -26.71
CA TRP A 323 12.68 -24.62 -27.08
C TRP A 323 11.51 -24.45 -26.12
N ASP A 324 11.75 -24.51 -24.82
CA ASP A 324 10.70 -24.38 -23.80
C ASP A 324 10.07 -22.97 -23.83
N LEU A 325 10.87 -21.95 -24.19
CA LEU A 325 10.39 -20.60 -24.35
C LEU A 325 9.41 -20.48 -25.52
N HIS A 326 9.76 -21.04 -26.69
CA HIS A 326 8.87 -21.09 -27.86
C HIS A 326 7.59 -21.91 -27.58
N LEU A 327 7.73 -23.06 -26.93
CA LEU A 327 6.58 -23.89 -26.54
C LEU A 327 5.64 -23.13 -25.58
N SER A 328 6.19 -22.30 -24.69
CA SER A 328 5.39 -21.45 -23.80
C SER A 328 4.59 -20.41 -24.59
N LEU A 329 5.18 -19.81 -25.62
CA LEU A 329 4.49 -18.85 -26.48
C LEU A 329 3.35 -19.51 -27.28
N GLU A 330 3.60 -20.68 -27.86
CA GLU A 330 2.55 -21.43 -28.58
C GLU A 330 1.40 -21.80 -27.63
N HIS A 331 1.73 -22.17 -26.38
CA HIS A 331 0.72 -22.46 -25.38
C HIS A 331 -0.08 -21.19 -25.00
N MET A 332 0.56 -20.02 -24.86
CA MET A 332 -0.13 -18.74 -24.65
C MET A 332 -1.14 -18.46 -25.78
N ARG A 333 -0.75 -18.71 -27.02
CA ARG A 333 -1.63 -18.56 -28.19
C ARG A 333 -2.84 -19.49 -28.14
N HIS A 334 -2.60 -20.75 -27.78
CA HIS A 334 -3.67 -21.73 -27.62
C HIS A 334 -4.67 -21.31 -26.55
N GLU A 335 -4.19 -20.78 -25.43
CA GLU A 335 -5.00 -20.26 -24.33
C GLU A 335 -5.56 -18.85 -24.62
N GLN A 336 -5.33 -18.28 -25.81
CA GLN A 336 -5.76 -16.94 -26.24
C GLN A 336 -5.23 -15.81 -25.33
N ILE A 337 -4.06 -16.01 -24.71
CA ILE A 337 -3.39 -15.03 -23.87
C ILE A 337 -2.40 -14.23 -24.73
N SER A 338 -2.61 -12.93 -24.80
CA SER A 338 -1.73 -12.02 -25.54
C SER A 338 -0.41 -11.81 -24.80
N PRO A 339 0.75 -12.06 -25.45
CA PRO A 339 2.05 -11.73 -24.91
C PRO A 339 2.18 -10.24 -24.59
N ASP A 340 2.90 -9.91 -23.55
CA ASP A 340 3.22 -8.54 -23.16
C ASP A 340 4.72 -8.19 -23.36
N LEU A 341 5.11 -6.99 -22.96
CA LEU A 341 6.50 -6.54 -23.07
C LEU A 341 7.50 -7.48 -22.38
N VAL A 342 7.09 -8.11 -21.25
CA VAL A 342 7.92 -9.07 -20.52
C VAL A 342 8.14 -10.34 -21.31
N THR A 343 7.08 -10.87 -21.89
CA THR A 343 7.16 -12.06 -22.75
C THR A 343 8.18 -11.86 -23.86
N TYR A 344 8.10 -10.72 -24.55
CA TYR A 344 9.06 -10.38 -25.63
C TYR A 344 10.46 -10.17 -25.12
N GLY A 345 10.61 -9.51 -23.94
CA GLY A 345 11.91 -9.33 -23.30
C GLY A 345 12.61 -10.64 -22.99
N CYS A 346 11.87 -11.67 -22.58
CA CYS A 346 12.42 -13.01 -22.34
C CYS A 346 13.03 -13.63 -23.62
N PHE A 347 12.40 -13.43 -24.77
CA PHE A 347 12.97 -13.89 -26.06
C PHE A 347 14.23 -13.13 -26.42
N VAL A 348 14.19 -11.80 -26.28
CA VAL A 348 15.36 -10.95 -26.56
C VAL A 348 16.54 -11.39 -25.71
N ASP A 349 16.34 -11.55 -24.41
CA ASP A 349 17.39 -11.97 -23.46
C ASP A 349 17.98 -13.33 -23.83
N ALA A 350 17.11 -14.34 -24.05
CA ALA A 350 17.56 -15.69 -24.36
C ALA A 350 18.31 -15.79 -25.71
N TYR A 351 17.88 -15.06 -26.74
CA TYR A 351 18.53 -15.07 -28.03
C TYR A 351 19.87 -14.32 -28.02
N ILE A 352 19.96 -13.22 -27.27
CA ILE A 352 21.20 -12.45 -27.12
C ILE A 352 22.23 -13.27 -26.31
N ASP A 353 21.79 -13.87 -25.22
CA ASP A 353 22.64 -14.72 -24.35
C ASP A 353 23.26 -15.90 -25.11
N LYS A 354 22.51 -16.46 -26.08
CA LYS A 354 23.01 -17.53 -26.98
C LYS A 354 23.81 -17.02 -28.19
N GLY A 355 24.02 -15.73 -28.32
CA GLY A 355 24.70 -15.15 -29.50
C GLY A 355 23.90 -15.23 -30.78
N LEU A 356 22.57 -15.48 -30.70
CA LEU A 356 21.68 -15.68 -31.85
C LEU A 356 20.97 -14.39 -32.29
N GLY A 357 21.57 -13.24 -32.10
CA GLY A 357 20.97 -11.94 -32.41
C GLY A 357 20.47 -11.78 -33.83
N ARG A 358 21.11 -12.44 -34.82
CA ARG A 358 20.64 -12.45 -36.22
C ARG A 358 19.30 -13.14 -36.39
N ASN A 359 19.04 -14.19 -35.62
CA ASN A 359 17.81 -14.97 -35.67
C ASN A 359 16.68 -14.33 -34.85
N LEU A 360 17.02 -13.38 -33.99
CA LEU A 360 16.08 -12.68 -33.14
C LEU A 360 15.01 -11.96 -33.98
N ASN A 361 15.42 -11.19 -35.00
CA ASN A 361 14.48 -10.49 -35.89
C ASN A 361 13.48 -11.44 -36.57
N PHE A 362 13.95 -12.62 -36.99
CA PHE A 362 13.07 -13.62 -37.57
C PHE A 362 12.08 -14.20 -36.53
N ALA A 363 12.58 -14.52 -35.33
CA ALA A 363 11.72 -15.04 -34.25
C ALA A 363 10.63 -14.02 -33.87
N LEU A 364 10.98 -12.77 -33.84
CA LEU A 364 10.10 -11.69 -33.44
C LEU A 364 9.11 -11.28 -34.54
N ASN A 365 9.51 -11.33 -35.81
CA ASN A 365 8.57 -11.16 -36.94
C ASN A 365 7.50 -12.25 -36.99
N LYS A 366 7.84 -13.49 -36.55
CA LYS A 366 6.86 -14.58 -36.41
C LYS A 366 5.82 -14.35 -35.30
N MET A 367 6.09 -13.47 -34.36
CA MET A 367 5.24 -13.23 -33.21
C MET A 367 4.08 -12.27 -33.48
N ASN A 368 3.96 -11.75 -34.72
CA ASN A 368 2.92 -10.76 -35.11
C ASN A 368 2.76 -9.67 -34.04
N LEU A 369 3.83 -8.93 -33.83
CA LEU A 369 3.90 -7.91 -32.81
C LEU A 369 3.03 -6.73 -33.17
N ASP A 370 2.02 -6.46 -32.38
CA ASP A 370 1.38 -5.16 -32.38
C ASP A 370 2.41 -4.05 -32.07
N ASP A 371 2.22 -2.90 -32.66
CA ASP A 371 3.23 -1.82 -32.69
C ASP A 371 3.66 -1.30 -31.31
N SER A 372 2.96 -1.65 -30.22
CA SER A 372 3.23 -1.19 -28.85
C SER A 372 2.80 -2.19 -27.78
N PRO A 373 3.59 -3.23 -27.48
CA PRO A 373 3.24 -4.17 -26.41
C PRO A 373 3.19 -3.45 -25.06
N LEU A 374 2.09 -3.62 -24.34
CA LEU A 374 1.91 -3.08 -23.01
C LEU A 374 2.68 -3.91 -21.97
N LEU A 375 2.98 -3.30 -20.84
CA LEU A 375 3.52 -3.99 -19.67
C LEU A 375 2.38 -4.33 -18.72
N LEU A 376 1.93 -5.58 -18.72
CA LEU A 376 0.79 -6.06 -17.96
C LEU A 376 1.16 -7.06 -16.86
N THR A 377 2.39 -7.57 -16.87
CA THR A 377 2.89 -8.52 -15.87
C THR A 377 2.96 -7.89 -14.48
N ASP A 378 2.54 -8.63 -13.46
CA ASP A 378 2.60 -8.19 -12.06
C ASP A 378 4.06 -7.88 -11.68
N PRO A 379 4.36 -6.67 -11.17
CA PRO A 379 5.69 -6.27 -10.69
C PRO A 379 6.33 -7.25 -9.70
N PHE A 380 5.52 -8.01 -8.98
CA PHE A 380 5.95 -9.03 -8.04
C PHE A 380 6.82 -10.12 -8.69
N VAL A 381 6.54 -10.46 -9.96
CA VAL A 381 7.34 -11.41 -10.74
C VAL A 381 8.78 -10.91 -10.91
N PHE A 382 8.94 -9.60 -11.15
CA PHE A 382 10.25 -8.98 -11.31
C PHE A 382 11.01 -8.85 -9.99
N GLU A 383 10.31 -8.59 -8.89
CA GLU A 383 10.93 -8.50 -7.58
C GLU A 383 11.61 -9.82 -7.20
N ALA A 384 11.01 -10.94 -7.56
CA ALA A 384 11.56 -12.26 -7.28
C ALA A 384 12.69 -12.68 -8.22
N LEU A 385 12.54 -12.38 -9.51
CA LEU A 385 13.43 -12.88 -10.56
C LEU A 385 14.42 -11.84 -11.06
N GLY A 386 14.16 -10.56 -10.81
CA GLY A 386 14.81 -9.46 -11.54
C GLY A 386 16.07 -8.87 -10.96
N LYS A 387 16.32 -8.95 -9.66
CA LYS A 387 17.48 -8.27 -9.06
C LYS A 387 18.73 -9.16 -9.11
N GLY A 388 19.68 -8.75 -9.90
CA GLY A 388 21.06 -9.26 -9.92
C GLY A 388 21.36 -10.36 -10.93
N ASP A 389 20.37 -11.13 -11.39
CA ASP A 389 20.62 -12.29 -12.24
C ASP A 389 19.74 -12.36 -13.50
N PHE A 390 18.71 -11.53 -13.57
CA PHE A 390 17.87 -11.41 -14.75
C PHE A 390 18.03 -10.07 -15.35
N GLN A 391 18.38 -10.14 -16.55
CA GLN A 391 19.09 -9.04 -17.02
C GLN A 391 18.20 -8.04 -17.74
N SER A 392 18.04 -8.09 -18.95
CA SER A 392 17.66 -6.95 -19.74
C SER A 392 16.18 -6.58 -19.66
N SER A 393 15.24 -7.54 -19.57
CA SER A 393 13.80 -7.24 -19.44
C SER A 393 13.45 -6.68 -18.07
N SER A 394 14.05 -7.23 -17.02
CA SER A 394 13.86 -6.76 -15.65
C SER A 394 14.52 -5.42 -15.38
N GLU A 395 15.72 -5.22 -15.91
CA GLU A 395 16.42 -3.94 -15.81
C GLU A 395 15.71 -2.85 -16.63
N ALA A 396 15.22 -3.17 -17.83
CA ALA A 396 14.40 -2.26 -18.60
C ALA A 396 13.14 -1.85 -17.83
N PHE A 397 12.49 -2.79 -17.12
CA PHE A 397 11.35 -2.47 -16.27
C PHE A 397 11.73 -1.57 -15.09
N LEU A 398 12.86 -1.81 -14.43
CA LEU A 398 13.30 -1.03 -13.28
C LEU A 398 13.80 0.37 -13.67
N GLU A 399 14.48 0.51 -14.79
CA GLU A 399 14.94 1.80 -15.31
C GLU A 399 13.79 2.70 -15.79
N PHE A 400 12.67 2.11 -16.18
CA PHE A 400 11.58 2.80 -16.87
C PHE A 400 10.23 2.67 -16.13
N LYS A 401 10.22 2.81 -14.82
CA LYS A 401 9.00 2.90 -13.98
C LYS A 401 8.04 4.03 -14.36
N SER A 402 8.38 4.89 -15.33
CA SER A 402 7.46 5.92 -15.82
C SER A 402 6.62 5.40 -17.00
N PRO A 403 5.38 5.88 -17.17
CA PRO A 403 4.50 5.48 -18.26
C PRO A 403 5.04 6.03 -19.60
N ARG A 404 6.01 5.36 -20.17
CA ARG A 404 6.48 5.63 -21.54
C ARG A 404 5.93 4.53 -22.44
N GLU A 405 5.39 4.92 -23.55
CA GLU A 405 5.01 4.00 -24.61
C GLU A 405 6.27 3.25 -25.09
N TRP A 406 6.35 1.99 -24.69
CA TRP A 406 7.38 1.09 -25.17
C TRP A 406 6.93 0.50 -26.48
N ASN A 407 7.79 0.56 -27.47
CA ASN A 407 7.68 -0.27 -28.62
C ASN A 407 8.88 -1.22 -28.65
N TYR A 408 8.68 -2.29 -29.32
CA TYR A 408 9.59 -3.37 -29.51
C TYR A 408 10.97 -2.92 -30.04
N ARG A 409 11.02 -2.00 -31.00
CA ARG A 409 12.28 -1.44 -31.54
C ARG A 409 13.07 -0.70 -30.46
N LYS A 410 12.40 0.00 -29.54
CA LYS A 410 13.06 0.67 -28.41
C LYS A 410 13.66 -0.34 -27.44
N LEU A 411 12.94 -1.45 -27.15
CA LEU A 411 13.44 -2.51 -26.30
C LEU A 411 14.72 -3.11 -26.86
N ILE A 412 14.72 -3.54 -28.13
CA ILE A 412 15.92 -4.06 -28.80
C ILE A 412 17.07 -3.04 -28.81
N ALA A 413 16.78 -1.77 -29.09
CA ALA A 413 17.82 -0.75 -29.11
C ALA A 413 18.49 -0.57 -27.72
N VAL A 414 17.72 -0.73 -26.62
CA VAL A 414 18.26 -0.71 -25.27
C VAL A 414 19.19 -1.90 -25.04
N TYR A 415 18.78 -3.10 -25.45
CA TYR A 415 19.58 -4.31 -25.29
C TYR A 415 20.86 -4.32 -26.14
N LEU A 416 20.77 -3.91 -27.38
CA LEU A 416 21.94 -3.79 -28.25
C LEU A 416 22.94 -2.75 -27.72
N LYS A 417 22.46 -1.63 -27.14
CA LYS A 417 23.35 -0.66 -26.48
C LYS A 417 24.03 -1.25 -25.24
N LYS A 418 23.37 -2.11 -24.49
CA LYS A 418 23.96 -2.77 -23.32
C LYS A 418 25.01 -3.79 -23.74
N GLN A 419 24.79 -4.58 -24.79
CA GLN A 419 25.81 -5.48 -25.33
C GLN A 419 27.10 -4.75 -25.74
N CYS A 420 26.98 -3.60 -26.38
CA CYS A 420 28.17 -2.79 -26.73
C CYS A 420 28.91 -2.17 -25.52
N ARG A 421 28.26 -2.13 -24.33
CA ARG A 421 28.90 -1.69 -23.09
C ARG A 421 29.48 -2.85 -22.27
N GLN A 422 29.06 -4.10 -22.52
CA GLN A 422 29.51 -5.29 -21.81
C GLN A 422 30.97 -5.66 -22.11
N ASP A 423 31.59 -5.12 -23.13
CA ASP A 423 33.02 -5.26 -23.34
C ASP A 423 33.87 -4.56 -22.27
N GLN A 424 33.28 -3.88 -21.29
CA GLN A 424 34.05 -3.11 -20.32
C GLN A 424 33.74 -3.34 -18.81
N ILE A 425 32.62 -3.88 -18.31
CA ILE A 425 32.41 -3.73 -16.84
C ILE A 425 31.62 -4.83 -16.09
N PHE A 426 31.05 -5.88 -16.63
CA PHE A 426 30.08 -6.69 -15.85
C PHE A 426 30.43 -8.15 -15.50
N TRP A 427 31.69 -8.54 -15.43
CA TRP A 427 32.10 -9.85 -14.92
C TRP A 427 33.00 -9.77 -13.68
N ASN A 428 32.63 -8.96 -12.70
CA ASN A 428 33.25 -9.01 -11.38
C ASN A 428 32.19 -8.77 -10.31
N TYR A 429 31.32 -9.78 -10.11
CA TYR A 429 30.71 -10.06 -8.79
C TYR A 429 30.12 -11.47 -8.81
#